data_e02efddc251aef699378368beb166edf
#
_entry.id   e02efddc251aef699378368beb166edf
#
_cell.length_a   1.000
_cell.length_b   1.000
_cell.length_c   1.000
_cell.angle_alpha   90.00
_cell.angle_beta   90.00
_cell.angle_gamma   90.00
#
_symmetry.space_group_name_H-M   'P 1'
#
loop_
_entity.id
_entity.type
_entity.pdbx_description
1 polymer ?
#
loop_
_entity_poly.entity_id
_entity_poly.type
_entity_poly.pdbx_seq_one_letter_code
_entity_poly.pdbx_strand_id
1 'polypeptide(L)'
;MKRYIFFFAIALLSLANTANAQTGAESLKIYWPDEYKWKIASNQKTQTARMIELIPGNETLNNWSTIGTMMSMKGVSNSDLANVMKAIFDKTQGRSPKARLIFVERGGTAKNPWIMFKIESPYFTNSKVPESQYYYVIQGNQNLFTNFVAVKQASLGPLFVEKWAKVFKKSRLMYN
;
A
#
# COMPACT_ATOMS: atom_id res chain seq x y z
N MET A 1 24.77 8.08 -10.82
CA MET A 1 23.85 6.96 -11.06
C MET A 1 22.44 7.42 -10.77
N LYS A 2 21.61 7.59 -11.80
CA LYS A 2 20.19 8.00 -11.65
C LYS A 2 19.43 6.84 -11.04
N ARG A 3 19.07 6.93 -9.77
CA ARG A 3 18.19 5.97 -9.09
C ARG A 3 16.77 6.23 -9.60
N TYR A 4 16.23 5.27 -10.32
CA TYR A 4 14.83 5.27 -10.73
C TYR A 4 13.97 5.13 -9.49
N ILE A 5 13.34 6.25 -9.10
CA ILE A 5 12.20 6.24 -8.19
C ILE A 5 11.14 5.35 -8.85
N PHE A 6 10.71 4.34 -8.15
CA PHE A 6 9.76 3.34 -8.64
C PHE A 6 8.45 4.00 -9.01
N PHE A 7 8.29 4.36 -10.28
CA PHE A 7 6.97 4.65 -10.83
C PHE A 7 6.17 3.34 -10.85
N PHE A 8 5.26 3.18 -9.90
CA PHE A 8 4.16 2.25 -10.03
C PHE A 8 3.29 2.75 -11.20
N ALA A 9 3.60 2.33 -12.41
CA ALA A 9 2.70 2.56 -13.53
C ALA A 9 1.42 1.74 -13.25
N ILE A 10 0.37 2.44 -12.82
CA ILE A 10 -0.97 1.89 -12.65
C ILE A 10 -1.55 1.71 -14.05
N ALA A 11 -1.23 0.60 -14.70
CA ALA A 11 -2.01 0.09 -15.81
C ALA A 11 -3.08 -0.83 -15.23
N LEU A 12 -4.19 -0.26 -14.78
CA LEU A 12 -5.40 -1.00 -14.45
C LEU A 12 -6.44 -0.68 -15.50
N LEU A 13 -6.97 -1.74 -16.10
CA LEU A 13 -8.02 -1.75 -17.11
C LEU A 13 -9.19 -0.84 -16.71
N SER A 14 -9.56 0.04 -17.65
CA SER A 14 -10.79 0.82 -17.65
C SER A 14 -11.97 -0.11 -17.87
N LEU A 15 -12.76 -0.37 -16.83
CA LEU A 15 -14.16 -0.75 -16.95
C LEU A 15 -14.97 0.46 -16.48
N ALA A 16 -15.47 1.21 -17.43
CA ALA A 16 -16.36 2.32 -17.17
C ALA A 16 -17.75 1.80 -16.83
N ASN A 17 -18.18 2.00 -15.58
CA ASN A 17 -19.59 2.04 -15.23
C ASN A 17 -19.89 3.41 -14.65
N THR A 18 -20.61 4.22 -15.41
CA THR A 18 -21.10 5.53 -15.02
C THR A 18 -22.31 5.37 -14.09
N ALA A 19 -22.09 5.54 -12.80
CA ALA A 19 -23.15 5.88 -11.87
C ALA A 19 -22.78 7.23 -11.23
N ASN A 20 -23.40 8.30 -11.69
CA ASN A 20 -23.36 9.63 -11.07
C ASN A 20 -24.09 9.57 -9.74
N ALA A 21 -23.39 9.34 -8.65
CA ALA A 21 -23.81 9.76 -7.34
C ALA A 21 -22.75 10.74 -6.84
N GLN A 22 -23.11 11.98 -6.68
CA GLN A 22 -22.32 13.03 -6.05
C GLN A 22 -22.21 12.69 -4.56
N THR A 23 -21.28 11.84 -4.22
CA THR A 23 -20.95 11.45 -2.87
C THR A 23 -19.64 12.12 -2.51
N GLY A 24 -19.57 12.71 -1.32
CA GLY A 24 -18.41 13.40 -0.79
C GLY A 24 -17.10 12.61 -0.96
N ALA A 25 -15.98 13.30 -0.92
CA ALA A 25 -14.66 12.70 -1.13
C ALA A 25 -14.38 11.63 -0.06
N GLU A 26 -14.26 10.37 -0.49
CA GLU A 26 -13.89 9.27 0.40
C GLU A 26 -12.38 9.25 0.59
N SER A 27 -11.93 9.07 1.84
CA SER A 27 -10.52 8.96 2.20
C SER A 27 -10.30 7.93 3.30
N LEU A 28 -9.07 7.46 3.44
CA LEU A 28 -8.67 6.58 4.55
C LEU A 28 -7.72 7.35 5.47
N LYS A 29 -8.12 7.50 6.73
CA LYS A 29 -7.26 8.06 7.79
C LYS A 29 -6.49 6.96 8.46
N ILE A 30 -5.17 6.99 8.34
CA ILE A 30 -4.24 6.12 9.06
C ILE A 30 -3.57 6.93 10.16
N TYR A 31 -3.53 6.40 11.37
CA TYR A 31 -2.85 7.01 12.52
C TYR A 31 -1.41 6.52 12.56
N TRP A 32 -0.59 7.15 11.75
CA TRP A 32 0.84 6.84 11.65
C TRP A 32 1.54 7.08 12.98
N PRO A 33 2.39 6.14 13.47
CA PRO A 33 3.07 6.30 14.76
C PRO A 33 3.98 7.52 14.80
N ASP A 34 3.82 8.36 15.84
CA ASP A 34 4.51 9.66 15.97
C ASP A 34 6.03 9.51 16.17
N GLU A 35 6.49 8.38 16.67
CA GLU A 35 7.93 8.13 16.90
C GLU A 35 8.78 8.23 15.64
N TYR A 36 8.19 8.03 14.44
CA TYR A 36 8.88 8.19 13.16
C TYR A 36 8.98 9.65 12.71
N LYS A 37 8.21 10.58 13.32
CA LYS A 37 8.14 11.99 12.89
C LYS A 37 7.95 12.12 11.38
N TRP A 38 6.98 11.41 10.84
CA TRP A 38 6.72 11.27 9.42
C TRP A 38 6.66 12.60 8.68
N LYS A 39 7.29 12.63 7.51
CA LYS A 39 7.11 13.69 6.52
C LYS A 39 6.73 13.12 5.17
N ILE A 40 5.98 13.91 4.39
CA ILE A 40 5.64 13.56 3.01
C ILE A 40 6.92 13.70 2.17
N ALA A 41 7.35 12.60 1.58
CA ALA A 41 8.49 12.55 0.67
C ALA A 41 8.05 12.59 -0.80
N SER A 42 6.85 12.10 -1.09
CA SER A 42 6.26 12.11 -2.44
C SER A 42 4.74 12.22 -2.33
N ASN A 43 4.12 12.96 -3.25
CA ASN A 43 2.65 13.07 -3.36
C ASN A 43 2.30 13.18 -4.84
N GLN A 44 1.88 12.07 -5.41
CA GLN A 44 1.56 11.95 -6.82
C GLN A 44 0.05 11.78 -6.99
N LYS A 45 -0.53 12.46 -7.96
CA LYS A 45 -1.96 12.42 -8.22
C LYS A 45 -2.21 12.37 -9.72
N THR A 46 -3.11 11.47 -10.11
CA THR A 46 -3.74 11.43 -11.42
C THR A 46 -5.24 11.72 -11.28
N GLN A 47 -5.99 11.63 -12.36
CA GLN A 47 -7.44 11.79 -12.33
C GLN A 47 -8.13 10.71 -11.47
N THR A 48 -7.62 9.48 -11.50
CA THR A 48 -8.23 8.30 -10.88
C THR A 48 -7.46 7.73 -9.69
N ALA A 49 -6.24 8.19 -9.44
CA ALA A 49 -5.41 7.65 -8.36
C ALA A 49 -4.60 8.73 -7.65
N ARG A 50 -4.31 8.50 -6.38
CA ARG A 50 -3.36 9.28 -5.60
C ARG A 50 -2.43 8.35 -4.83
N MET A 51 -1.13 8.69 -4.81
CA MET A 51 -0.13 8.00 -4.01
C MET A 51 0.64 9.01 -3.16
N ILE A 52 0.76 8.73 -1.87
CA ILE A 52 1.55 9.51 -0.92
C ILE A 52 2.58 8.57 -0.30
N GLU A 53 3.84 8.99 -0.30
CA GLU A 53 4.92 8.30 0.38
C GLU A 53 5.40 9.12 1.57
N LEU A 54 5.52 8.47 2.70
CA LEU A 54 5.96 9.00 3.98
C LEU A 54 7.30 8.36 4.36
N ILE A 55 8.23 9.17 4.85
CA ILE A 55 9.50 8.70 5.41
C ILE A 55 9.74 9.34 6.78
N PRO A 56 10.59 8.76 7.63
CA PRO A 56 11.03 9.40 8.88
C PRO A 56 11.60 10.80 8.63
N GLY A 57 11.35 11.71 9.57
CA GLY A 57 11.63 13.13 9.39
C GLY A 57 13.08 13.51 9.08
N ASN A 58 14.03 12.70 9.55
CA ASN A 58 15.47 12.88 9.34
C ASN A 58 16.02 12.14 8.10
N GLU A 59 15.16 11.46 7.33
CA GLU A 59 15.57 10.63 6.19
C GLU A 59 15.23 11.30 4.84
N THR A 60 15.73 10.70 3.76
CA THR A 60 15.44 11.10 2.37
C THR A 60 15.05 9.88 1.55
N LEU A 61 14.39 10.06 0.38
CA LEU A 61 14.06 8.96 -0.53
C LEU A 61 15.29 8.17 -1.02
N ASN A 62 16.46 8.80 -1.00
CA ASN A 62 17.70 8.10 -1.35
C ASN A 62 18.27 7.27 -0.18
N ASN A 63 17.96 7.67 1.05
CA ASN A 63 18.45 7.01 2.25
C ASN A 63 17.33 6.92 3.28
N TRP A 64 16.44 5.95 3.10
CA TRP A 64 15.32 5.66 4.00
C TRP A 64 15.51 4.30 4.68
N SER A 65 15.01 4.18 5.89
CA SER A 65 14.94 2.92 6.63
C SER A 65 13.54 2.30 6.55
N THR A 66 12.53 3.16 6.55
CA THR A 66 11.11 2.76 6.51
C THR A 66 10.35 3.71 5.58
N ILE A 67 9.50 3.18 4.73
CA ILE A 67 8.56 3.96 3.90
C ILE A 67 7.13 3.54 4.24
N GLY A 68 6.28 4.52 4.54
CA GLY A 68 4.84 4.35 4.57
C GLY A 68 4.23 4.81 3.24
N THR A 69 3.47 3.97 2.58
CA THR A 69 2.80 4.32 1.32
C THR A 69 1.29 4.24 1.48
N MET A 70 0.61 5.29 1.03
CA MET A 70 -0.84 5.37 0.96
C MET A 70 -1.25 5.55 -0.50
N MET A 71 -2.08 4.64 -1.02
CA MET A 71 -2.62 4.72 -2.37
C MET A 71 -4.13 4.64 -2.32
N SER A 72 -4.79 5.51 -3.07
CA SER A 72 -6.23 5.47 -3.30
C SER A 72 -6.52 5.42 -4.80
N MET A 73 -7.45 4.55 -5.20
CA MET A 73 -7.91 4.38 -6.58
C MET A 73 -9.42 4.62 -6.61
N LYS A 74 -9.83 5.68 -7.34
CA LYS A 74 -11.24 6.08 -7.47
C LYS A 74 -11.99 5.17 -8.43
N GLY A 75 -13.25 4.91 -8.11
CA GLY A 75 -14.15 4.14 -8.97
C GLY A 75 -13.76 2.66 -9.06
N VAL A 76 -12.84 2.18 -8.24
CA VAL A 76 -12.47 0.77 -8.17
C VAL A 76 -13.27 0.13 -7.06
N SER A 77 -14.24 -0.69 -7.44
CA SER A 77 -14.98 -1.58 -6.54
C SER A 77 -14.55 -3.01 -6.85
N ASN A 78 -13.88 -3.64 -5.90
CA ASN A 78 -13.45 -5.02 -6.04
C ASN A 78 -13.71 -5.76 -4.73
N SER A 79 -14.74 -6.58 -4.72
CA SER A 79 -15.09 -7.42 -3.56
C SER A 79 -14.08 -8.55 -3.31
N ASP A 80 -13.29 -8.93 -4.33
CA ASP A 80 -12.28 -9.98 -4.21
C ASP A 80 -10.88 -9.37 -3.97
N LEU A 81 -10.61 -9.04 -2.71
CA LEU A 81 -9.30 -8.54 -2.30
C LEU A 81 -8.17 -9.57 -2.42
N ALA A 82 -8.50 -10.86 -2.56
CA ALA A 82 -7.49 -11.88 -2.81
C ALA A 82 -6.90 -11.73 -4.22
N ASN A 83 -7.71 -11.38 -5.20
CA ASN A 83 -7.23 -11.05 -6.55
C ASN A 83 -6.37 -9.78 -6.55
N VAL A 84 -6.72 -8.78 -5.74
CA VAL A 84 -5.88 -7.57 -5.57
C VAL A 84 -4.53 -7.94 -4.97
N MET A 85 -4.52 -8.74 -3.90
CA MET A 85 -3.30 -9.23 -3.27
C MET A 85 -2.43 -10.01 -4.28
N LYS A 86 -3.04 -10.92 -5.04
CA LYS A 86 -2.33 -11.68 -6.07
C LYS A 86 -1.73 -10.78 -7.15
N ALA A 87 -2.48 -9.81 -7.65
CA ALA A 87 -2.00 -8.87 -8.68
C ALA A 87 -0.82 -8.02 -8.19
N ILE A 88 -0.83 -7.59 -6.92
CA ILE A 88 0.29 -6.88 -6.30
C ILE A 88 1.52 -7.80 -6.22
N PHE A 89 1.32 -9.05 -5.80
CA PHE A 89 2.39 -10.03 -5.70
C PHE A 89 3.01 -10.36 -7.07
N ASP A 90 2.20 -10.64 -8.09
CA ASP A 90 2.66 -10.97 -9.44
C ASP A 90 3.56 -9.85 -10.01
N LYS A 91 3.19 -8.58 -9.80
CA LYS A 91 4.03 -7.43 -10.17
C LYS A 91 5.35 -7.39 -9.41
N THR A 92 5.32 -7.72 -8.12
CA THR A 92 6.55 -7.78 -7.31
C THR A 92 7.42 -8.94 -7.75
N GLN A 93 6.85 -10.12 -7.98
CA GLN A 93 7.57 -11.31 -8.41
C GLN A 93 8.28 -11.12 -9.76
N GLY A 94 7.68 -10.39 -10.69
CA GLY A 94 8.33 -10.03 -11.96
C GLY A 94 9.64 -9.25 -11.79
N ARG A 95 9.85 -8.59 -10.65
CA ARG A 95 11.06 -7.80 -10.32
C ARG A 95 11.90 -8.41 -9.21
N SER A 96 11.31 -9.26 -8.42
CA SER A 96 11.94 -10.02 -7.33
C SER A 96 11.51 -11.49 -7.44
N PRO A 97 12.19 -12.30 -8.29
CA PRO A 97 11.74 -13.67 -8.58
C PRO A 97 11.69 -14.60 -7.36
N LYS A 98 12.43 -14.27 -6.29
CA LYS A 98 12.38 -15.00 -5.01
C LYS A 98 11.47 -14.36 -3.97
N ALA A 99 10.64 -13.40 -4.35
CA ALA A 99 9.64 -12.84 -3.46
C ALA A 99 8.67 -13.92 -2.96
N ARG A 100 8.22 -13.77 -1.73
CA ARG A 100 7.23 -14.64 -1.09
C ARG A 100 6.02 -13.84 -0.66
N LEU A 101 4.85 -14.32 -0.99
CA LEU A 101 3.57 -13.80 -0.50
C LEU A 101 3.13 -14.58 0.73
N ILE A 102 2.85 -13.90 1.81
CA ILE A 102 2.34 -14.49 3.03
C ILE A 102 1.06 -13.76 3.44
N PHE A 103 -0.06 -14.46 3.39
CA PHE A 103 -1.32 -13.97 3.96
C PHE A 103 -1.20 -13.85 5.48
N VAL A 104 -1.78 -12.79 6.06
CA VAL A 104 -1.75 -12.55 7.51
C VAL A 104 -3.16 -12.60 8.08
N GLU A 105 -4.07 -11.76 7.60
CA GLU A 105 -5.41 -11.64 8.18
C GLU A 105 -6.37 -10.97 7.19
N ARG A 106 -7.66 -11.22 7.35
CA ARG A 106 -8.74 -10.50 6.66
C ARG A 106 -9.87 -10.20 7.64
N GLY A 107 -10.66 -9.18 7.33
CA GLY A 107 -11.80 -8.79 8.16
C GLY A 107 -12.59 -7.66 7.53
N GLY A 108 -13.25 -6.86 8.38
CA GLY A 108 -14.14 -5.79 7.95
C GLY A 108 -15.59 -6.27 7.82
N THR A 109 -16.38 -5.49 7.11
CA THR A 109 -17.80 -5.81 6.82
C THR A 109 -17.94 -6.25 5.37
N ALA A 110 -19.09 -6.79 4.98
CA ALA A 110 -19.37 -7.11 3.58
C ALA A 110 -19.23 -5.87 2.66
N LYS A 111 -19.52 -4.67 3.17
CA LYS A 111 -19.41 -3.41 2.43
C LYS A 111 -17.97 -2.89 2.37
N ASN A 112 -17.23 -3.04 3.46
CA ASN A 112 -15.87 -2.56 3.58
C ASN A 112 -14.93 -3.70 4.05
N PRO A 113 -14.73 -4.73 3.22
CA PRO A 113 -13.78 -5.79 3.53
C PRO A 113 -12.34 -5.25 3.46
N TRP A 114 -11.47 -5.86 4.24
CA TRP A 114 -10.03 -5.60 4.17
C TRP A 114 -9.21 -6.88 4.27
N ILE A 115 -7.97 -6.81 3.78
CA ILE A 115 -6.99 -7.88 3.82
C ILE A 115 -5.62 -7.34 4.22
N MET A 116 -4.88 -8.12 5.01
CA MET A 116 -3.49 -7.88 5.34
C MET A 116 -2.62 -9.02 4.88
N PHE A 117 -1.48 -8.70 4.30
CA PHE A 117 -0.50 -9.66 3.81
C PHE A 117 0.89 -9.03 3.80
N LYS A 118 1.91 -9.85 3.69
CA LYS A 118 3.28 -9.37 3.50
C LYS A 118 3.88 -9.98 2.23
N ILE A 119 4.73 -9.17 1.58
CA ILE A 119 5.58 -9.60 0.50
C ILE A 119 7.02 -9.43 0.96
N GLU A 120 7.74 -10.54 1.03
CA GLU A 120 9.13 -10.58 1.44
C GLU A 120 10.02 -10.80 0.23
N SER A 121 10.87 -9.82 -0.05
CA SER A 121 11.74 -9.79 -1.23
C SER A 121 13.21 -9.74 -0.81
N PRO A 122 13.95 -10.85 -0.90
CA PRO A 122 15.35 -10.89 -0.49
C PRO A 122 16.28 -10.08 -1.40
N TYR A 123 15.88 -9.83 -2.65
CA TYR A 123 16.56 -8.96 -3.60
C TYR A 123 15.64 -8.63 -4.78
N PHE A 124 16.01 -7.60 -5.55
CA PHE A 124 15.38 -7.24 -6.82
C PHE A 124 16.35 -7.46 -7.98
N THR A 125 15.84 -7.68 -9.18
CA THR A 125 16.67 -7.91 -10.38
C THR A 125 17.65 -6.77 -10.68
N ASN A 126 17.28 -5.53 -10.30
CA ASN A 126 18.09 -4.32 -10.47
C ASN A 126 18.77 -3.84 -9.19
N SER A 127 18.57 -4.51 -8.06
CA SER A 127 19.16 -4.16 -6.77
C SER A 127 19.32 -5.40 -5.89
N LYS A 128 20.48 -5.55 -5.28
CA LYS A 128 20.71 -6.62 -4.30
C LYS A 128 20.22 -6.25 -2.89
N VAL A 129 19.69 -5.04 -2.70
CA VAL A 129 19.15 -4.61 -1.42
C VAL A 129 17.79 -5.26 -1.22
N PRO A 130 17.57 -5.99 -0.12
CA PRO A 130 16.27 -6.55 0.19
C PRO A 130 15.26 -5.45 0.51
N GLU A 131 13.97 -5.72 0.23
CA GLU A 131 12.88 -4.87 0.66
C GLU A 131 11.64 -5.71 0.89
N SER A 132 11.13 -5.73 2.11
CA SER A 132 9.90 -6.42 2.45
C SER A 132 8.81 -5.42 2.83
N GLN A 133 7.57 -5.75 2.50
CA GLN A 133 6.42 -4.85 2.58
C GLN A 133 5.28 -5.54 3.33
N TYR A 134 4.66 -4.81 4.25
CA TYR A 134 3.45 -5.23 4.95
C TYR A 134 2.26 -4.40 4.46
N TYR A 135 1.31 -5.06 3.85
CA TYR A 135 0.16 -4.46 3.18
C TYR A 135 -1.11 -4.47 4.02
N TYR A 136 -1.89 -3.43 3.85
CA TYR A 136 -3.28 -3.31 4.24
C TYR A 136 -4.09 -2.79 3.05
N VAL A 137 -4.99 -3.60 2.55
CA VAL A 137 -5.89 -3.25 1.45
C VAL A 137 -7.31 -3.24 2.01
N ILE A 138 -8.03 -2.14 1.80
CA ILE A 138 -9.43 -2.00 2.24
C ILE A 138 -10.29 -1.43 1.11
N GLN A 139 -11.45 -2.03 0.91
CA GLN A 139 -12.47 -1.52 0.02
C GLN A 139 -13.30 -0.45 0.74
N GLY A 140 -13.31 0.74 0.21
CA GLY A 140 -14.27 1.79 0.57
C GLY A 140 -15.56 1.67 -0.24
N ASN A 141 -16.45 2.65 -0.11
CA ASN A 141 -17.70 2.67 -0.87
C ASN A 141 -17.47 2.90 -2.37
N GLN A 142 -16.46 3.70 -2.71
CA GLN A 142 -16.16 4.13 -4.08
C GLN A 142 -14.71 3.91 -4.47
N ASN A 143 -13.82 3.79 -3.49
CA ASN A 143 -12.38 3.73 -3.70
C ASN A 143 -11.80 2.44 -3.13
N LEU A 144 -10.77 1.95 -3.79
CA LEU A 144 -9.90 0.94 -3.22
C LEU A 144 -8.68 1.65 -2.61
N PHE A 145 -8.38 1.36 -1.35
CA PHE A 145 -7.20 1.86 -0.65
C PHE A 145 -6.19 0.75 -0.47
N THR A 146 -4.99 0.95 -1.01
CA THR A 146 -3.85 0.04 -0.85
C THR A 146 -2.75 0.76 -0.10
N ASN A 147 -2.45 0.30 1.10
CA ASN A 147 -1.46 0.93 1.96
C ASN A 147 -0.43 -0.10 2.37
N PHE A 148 0.81 0.33 2.55
CA PHE A 148 1.84 -0.56 3.03
C PHE A 148 2.95 0.19 3.77
N VAL A 149 3.71 -0.57 4.53
CA VAL A 149 4.99 -0.15 5.11
C VAL A 149 6.09 -1.05 4.58
N ALA A 150 7.13 -0.44 4.05
CA ALA A 150 8.32 -1.12 3.53
C ALA A 150 9.53 -0.88 4.41
N VAL A 151 10.38 -1.89 4.53
CA VAL A 151 11.70 -1.83 5.19
C VAL A 151 12.74 -2.58 4.36
N LYS A 152 14.01 -2.16 4.47
CA LYS A 152 15.14 -2.81 3.75
C LYS A 152 15.59 -4.09 4.43
N GLN A 153 14.69 -5.05 4.55
CA GLN A 153 14.92 -6.36 5.17
C GLN A 153 14.40 -7.47 4.27
N ALA A 154 15.05 -8.63 4.32
CA ALA A 154 14.66 -9.80 3.51
C ALA A 154 13.38 -10.48 4.02
N SER A 155 12.99 -10.22 5.28
CA SER A 155 11.78 -10.74 5.92
C SER A 155 11.28 -9.80 7.00
N LEU A 156 9.99 -9.88 7.34
CA LEU A 156 9.35 -9.09 8.39
C LEU A 156 9.13 -9.95 9.63
N GLY A 157 9.77 -9.54 10.73
CA GLY A 157 9.64 -10.22 12.03
C GLY A 157 8.25 -10.07 12.65
N PRO A 158 7.87 -10.96 13.59
CA PRO A 158 6.54 -10.97 14.21
C PRO A 158 6.16 -9.64 14.87
N LEU A 159 7.09 -9.02 15.61
CA LEU A 159 6.84 -7.74 16.28
C LEU A 159 6.55 -6.59 15.30
N PHE A 160 7.21 -6.58 14.14
CA PHE A 160 6.93 -5.62 13.10
C PHE A 160 5.51 -5.81 12.55
N VAL A 161 5.15 -7.05 12.22
CA VAL A 161 3.82 -7.40 11.71
C VAL A 161 2.73 -7.03 12.72
N GLU A 162 2.91 -7.38 14.00
CA GLU A 162 1.96 -7.07 15.07
C GLU A 162 1.77 -5.55 15.25
N LYS A 163 2.87 -4.79 15.30
CA LYS A 163 2.84 -3.33 15.39
C LYS A 163 2.00 -2.72 14.28
N TRP A 164 2.31 -3.07 13.03
CA TRP A 164 1.65 -2.46 11.87
C TRP A 164 0.23 -2.97 11.67
N ALA A 165 -0.08 -4.20 12.05
CA ALA A 165 -1.45 -4.69 12.10
C ALA A 165 -2.32 -3.85 13.05
N LYS A 166 -1.80 -3.51 14.25
CA LYS A 166 -2.49 -2.62 15.19
C LYS A 166 -2.72 -1.22 14.62
N VAL A 167 -1.74 -0.66 13.91
CA VAL A 167 -1.86 0.65 13.24
C VAL A 167 -2.95 0.63 12.17
N PHE A 168 -2.92 -0.35 11.30
CA PHE A 168 -3.88 -0.45 10.19
C PHE A 168 -5.30 -0.77 10.67
N LYS A 169 -5.48 -1.61 11.69
CA LYS A 169 -6.80 -1.89 12.28
C LYS A 169 -7.45 -0.68 12.94
N LYS A 170 -6.66 0.33 13.36
CA LYS A 170 -7.17 1.59 13.90
C LYS A 170 -7.57 2.59 12.81
N SER A 171 -7.22 2.34 11.55
CA SER A 171 -7.56 3.24 10.45
C SER A 171 -9.07 3.40 10.26
N ARG A 172 -9.49 4.53 9.69
CA ARG A 172 -10.92 4.84 9.52
C ARG A 172 -11.19 5.36 8.11
N LEU A 173 -12.22 4.81 7.46
CA LEU A 173 -12.81 5.42 6.28
C LEU A 173 -13.51 6.70 6.69
N MET A 174 -13.23 7.79 5.96
CA MET A 174 -13.80 9.11 6.16
C MET A 174 -14.60 9.50 4.92
N TYR A 175 -15.77 10.07 5.13
CA TYR A 175 -16.68 10.51 4.09
C TYR A 175 -16.94 12.02 4.32
N ASN A 176 -16.50 12.87 3.38
CA ASN A 176 -16.63 14.34 3.46
C ASN A 176 -17.72 14.83 2.51
#